data_fcfba6760cb11ba62c0f8dffd9bf7758
#
_entry.id   fcfba6760cb11ba62c0f8dffd9bf7758
#
_cell.length_a   1.000
_cell.length_b   1.000
_cell.length_c   1.000
_cell.angle_alpha   90.00
_cell.angle_beta   90.00
_cell.angle_gamma   90.00
#
_symmetry.space_group_name_H-M   'P 1'
#
loop_
_entity.id
_entity.type
_entity.pdbx_description
1 polymer ?
#
loop_
_entity_poly.entity_id
_entity_poly.type
_entity_poly.pdbx_seq_one_letter_code
_entity_poly.pdbx_strand_id
1 'polypeptide(L)'
;MNKIFNKLFLGLAVCGLAMTACSDGVEWEPSPVPTEGVQAYIYADNTDLTYYPNDEQVFVVKIGRQKTDAAASIHLTTDAESVTVPTTVDFAAGEALKEVKIAFDIAVGTTASYTIAIPEEDSYVYGSPKVTVNIKRDYTWLNIGTGYYASQLFGEGWD
;
A
#
# COMPACT_ATOMS: atom_id res chain seq x y z
N MET A 1 -59.11 -50.86 0.38
CA MET A 1 -57.85 -50.60 1.07
C MET A 1 -56.76 -50.01 0.20
N ASN A 2 -57.03 -49.67 -1.10
CA ASN A 2 -55.96 -49.23 -2.04
C ASN A 2 -55.90 -47.74 -2.34
N LYS A 3 -56.78 -46.92 -1.78
CA LYS A 3 -56.82 -45.48 -2.07
C LYS A 3 -55.93 -44.65 -1.12
N ILE A 4 -55.55 -45.16 0.02
CA ILE A 4 -54.72 -44.48 1.00
C ILE A 4 -53.25 -44.68 0.66
N PHE A 5 -52.89 -45.87 0.16
CA PHE A 5 -51.49 -46.18 -0.24
C PHE A 5 -51.01 -45.35 -1.42
N ASN A 6 -51.90 -45.10 -2.42
CA ASN A 6 -51.50 -44.27 -3.55
C ASN A 6 -51.27 -42.78 -3.22
N LYS A 7 -51.98 -42.27 -2.21
CA LYS A 7 -51.76 -40.88 -1.75
C LYS A 7 -50.51 -40.71 -0.93
N LEU A 8 -50.13 -41.77 -0.16
CA LEU A 8 -48.90 -41.77 0.59
C LEU A 8 -47.67 -41.91 -0.27
N PHE A 9 -47.75 -42.70 -1.37
CA PHE A 9 -46.65 -42.86 -2.33
C PHE A 9 -46.43 -41.61 -3.18
N LEU A 10 -47.53 -40.90 -3.53
CA LEU A 10 -47.42 -39.66 -4.30
C LEU A 10 -46.82 -38.52 -3.48
N GLY A 11 -47.09 -38.48 -2.16
CA GLY A 11 -46.50 -37.52 -1.24
C GLY A 11 -44.99 -37.72 -0.99
N LEU A 12 -44.56 -38.98 -0.98
CA LEU A 12 -43.11 -39.28 -0.80
C LEU A 12 -42.27 -39.01 -2.07
N ALA A 13 -42.89 -39.17 -3.26
CA ALA A 13 -42.24 -38.91 -4.53
C ALA A 13 -42.02 -37.41 -4.77
N VAL A 14 -42.91 -36.53 -4.27
CA VAL A 14 -42.76 -35.06 -4.41
C VAL A 14 -41.72 -34.48 -3.45
N CYS A 15 -41.54 -35.07 -2.25
CA CYS A 15 -40.47 -34.64 -1.31
C CYS A 15 -39.08 -35.09 -1.75
N GLY A 16 -38.96 -36.15 -2.57
CA GLY A 16 -37.65 -36.62 -3.06
C GLY A 16 -37.06 -35.75 -4.19
N LEU A 17 -37.86 -34.94 -4.87
CA LEU A 17 -37.36 -34.06 -5.97
C LEU A 17 -36.92 -32.67 -5.53
N ALA A 18 -37.14 -32.31 -4.25
CA ALA A 18 -36.77 -31.00 -3.73
C ALA A 18 -35.34 -30.95 -3.13
N MET A 19 -34.59 -32.05 -3.13
CA MET A 19 -33.25 -32.13 -2.55
C MET A 19 -32.12 -32.14 -3.57
N THR A 20 -32.41 -31.97 -4.87
CA THR A 20 -31.38 -31.95 -5.91
C THR A 20 -31.06 -30.55 -6.46
N ALA A 21 -31.57 -29.51 -5.80
CA ALA A 21 -31.41 -28.12 -6.27
C ALA A 21 -30.35 -27.32 -5.51
N CYS A 22 -29.38 -27.97 -4.85
CA CYS A 22 -28.25 -27.26 -4.22
C CYS A 22 -26.97 -28.06 -4.39
N SER A 23 -26.60 -28.34 -5.62
CA SER A 23 -25.24 -28.76 -5.95
C SER A 23 -24.79 -28.11 -7.26
N ASP A 24 -25.00 -26.81 -7.40
CA ASP A 24 -24.07 -26.04 -8.17
C ASP A 24 -22.82 -25.94 -7.29
N GLY A 25 -22.05 -27.01 -7.31
CA GLY A 25 -20.71 -27.01 -6.81
C GLY A 25 -19.92 -25.99 -7.64
N VAL A 26 -19.97 -24.73 -7.23
CA VAL A 26 -18.90 -23.80 -7.58
C VAL A 26 -17.67 -24.40 -6.92
N GLU A 27 -16.95 -25.21 -7.69
CA GLU A 27 -15.63 -25.68 -7.32
C GLU A 27 -14.78 -24.42 -7.20
N TRP A 28 -14.56 -23.99 -5.97
CA TRP A 28 -13.64 -22.88 -5.70
C TRP A 28 -12.24 -23.37 -6.05
N GLU A 29 -11.81 -23.07 -7.26
CA GLU A 29 -10.40 -23.16 -7.56
C GLU A 29 -9.69 -22.07 -6.77
N PRO A 30 -8.78 -22.42 -5.84
CA PRO A 30 -7.99 -21.41 -5.16
C PRO A 30 -7.24 -20.61 -6.22
N SER A 31 -7.35 -19.28 -6.15
CA SER A 31 -6.59 -18.41 -7.04
C SER A 31 -5.11 -18.80 -6.99
N PRO A 32 -4.47 -19.04 -8.13
CA PRO A 32 -3.07 -19.46 -8.13
C PRO A 32 -2.24 -18.40 -7.43
N VAL A 33 -1.59 -18.79 -6.34
CA VAL A 33 -0.61 -17.92 -5.67
C VAL A 33 0.63 -17.88 -6.57
N PRO A 34 1.02 -16.71 -7.09
CA PRO A 34 2.25 -16.61 -7.85
C PRO A 34 3.41 -17.12 -7.02
N THR A 35 4.13 -18.12 -7.54
CA THR A 35 5.28 -18.73 -6.85
C THR A 35 6.60 -18.17 -7.37
N GLU A 36 6.55 -17.38 -8.43
CA GLU A 36 7.73 -16.78 -9.06
C GLU A 36 7.99 -15.35 -8.55
N GLY A 37 9.19 -14.82 -8.79
CA GLY A 37 9.62 -13.50 -8.37
C GLY A 37 9.90 -13.37 -6.87
N VAL A 38 10.26 -12.17 -6.45
CA VAL A 38 10.65 -11.82 -5.06
C VAL A 38 9.42 -11.67 -4.16
N GLN A 39 8.26 -11.40 -4.74
CA GLN A 39 6.99 -11.13 -4.06
C GLN A 39 7.11 -9.98 -3.06
N ALA A 40 7.55 -8.83 -3.56
CA ALA A 40 7.78 -7.64 -2.78
C ALA A 40 6.52 -6.78 -2.64
N TYR A 41 6.46 -6.01 -1.56
CA TYR A 41 5.42 -5.02 -1.30
C TYR A 41 6.03 -3.79 -0.63
N ILE A 42 5.36 -2.65 -0.77
CA ILE A 42 5.82 -1.37 -0.22
C ILE A 42 4.71 -0.70 0.59
N TYR A 43 5.09 -0.04 1.69
CA TYR A 43 4.19 0.77 2.50
C TYR A 43 4.96 1.85 3.27
N ALA A 44 4.24 2.80 3.84
CA ALA A 44 4.75 3.77 4.80
C ALA A 44 3.88 3.74 6.06
N ASP A 45 4.47 4.01 7.23
CA ASP A 45 3.71 4.05 8.49
C ASP A 45 2.79 5.27 8.54
N ASN A 46 3.20 6.35 7.87
CA ASN A 46 2.41 7.57 7.71
C ASN A 46 2.57 8.08 6.27
N THR A 47 1.45 8.36 5.64
CA THR A 47 1.39 8.85 4.26
C THR A 47 1.12 10.35 4.16
N ASP A 48 0.82 11.03 5.27
CA ASP A 48 0.60 12.48 5.31
C ASP A 48 1.61 13.10 6.28
N LEU A 49 2.63 13.75 5.73
CA LEU A 49 3.78 14.26 6.47
C LEU A 49 3.84 15.78 6.38
N THR A 50 4.15 16.41 7.51
CA THR A 50 4.41 17.86 7.56
C THR A 50 5.84 18.10 8.01
N TYR A 51 6.57 18.92 7.25
CA TYR A 51 7.92 19.35 7.52
C TYR A 51 7.96 20.87 7.68
N TYR A 52 8.86 21.34 8.54
CA TYR A 52 9.13 22.74 8.75
C TYR A 52 10.45 23.16 8.10
N PRO A 53 10.76 24.46 8.00
CA PRO A 53 11.91 24.95 7.24
C PRO A 53 13.26 24.31 7.59
N ASN A 54 13.47 23.96 8.87
CA ASN A 54 14.73 23.40 9.37
C ASN A 54 14.74 21.86 9.44
N ASP A 55 13.64 21.21 9.08
CA ASP A 55 13.57 19.76 9.09
C ASP A 55 14.36 19.16 7.91
N GLU A 56 14.99 18.02 8.15
CA GLU A 56 15.60 17.23 7.08
C GLU A 56 14.52 16.76 6.11
N GLN A 57 14.70 17.04 4.83
CA GLN A 57 13.74 16.66 3.79
C GLN A 57 13.93 15.19 3.38
N VAL A 58 13.55 14.29 4.28
CA VAL A 58 13.64 12.83 4.08
C VAL A 58 12.39 12.16 4.65
N PHE A 59 11.79 11.26 3.89
CA PHE A 59 10.76 10.36 4.42
C PHE A 59 11.18 8.90 4.29
N VAL A 60 10.50 8.02 5.00
CA VAL A 60 10.83 6.60 5.05
C VAL A 60 9.69 5.79 4.45
N VAL A 61 10.04 4.88 3.54
CA VAL A 61 9.16 3.81 3.10
C VAL A 61 9.73 2.46 3.55
N LYS A 62 8.86 1.49 3.74
CA LYS A 62 9.20 0.13 4.12
C LYS A 62 8.92 -0.80 2.95
N ILE A 63 9.92 -1.61 2.59
CA ILE A 63 9.82 -2.60 1.53
C ILE A 63 9.94 -3.96 2.19
N GLY A 64 8.90 -4.77 2.02
CA GLY A 64 8.87 -6.14 2.49
C GLY A 64 8.86 -7.13 1.34
N ARG A 65 9.23 -8.38 1.62
CA ARG A 65 9.15 -9.49 0.68
C ARG A 65 8.71 -10.78 1.35
N GLN A 66 8.00 -11.63 0.60
CA GLN A 66 7.54 -12.92 1.10
C GLN A 66 8.61 -14.02 0.98
N LYS A 67 9.37 -14.02 -0.12
CA LYS A 67 10.44 -14.98 -0.34
C LYS A 67 11.76 -14.48 0.24
N THR A 68 12.25 -15.14 1.25
CA THR A 68 13.46 -14.74 1.99
C THR A 68 14.59 -15.75 1.94
N ASP A 69 14.40 -16.88 1.29
CA ASP A 69 15.33 -18.02 1.21
C ASP A 69 16.64 -17.68 0.47
N ALA A 70 16.61 -16.71 -0.43
CA ALA A 70 17.77 -16.25 -1.18
C ALA A 70 17.94 -14.72 -1.07
N ALA A 71 19.13 -14.23 -1.40
CA ALA A 71 19.37 -12.81 -1.62
C ALA A 71 18.61 -12.34 -2.88
N ALA A 72 18.11 -11.10 -2.87
CA ALA A 72 17.41 -10.50 -4.00
C ALA A 72 17.56 -8.99 -4.02
N SER A 73 17.45 -8.40 -5.20
CA SER A 73 17.39 -6.96 -5.42
C SER A 73 16.00 -6.59 -5.93
N ILE A 74 15.35 -5.63 -5.29
CA ILE A 74 14.03 -5.13 -5.66
C ILE A 74 14.19 -3.77 -6.31
N HIS A 75 13.60 -3.61 -7.50
CA HIS A 75 13.63 -2.34 -8.23
C HIS A 75 12.59 -1.39 -7.65
N LEU A 76 12.95 -0.11 -7.62
CA LEU A 76 12.04 0.98 -7.27
C LEU A 76 11.94 1.98 -8.41
N THR A 77 10.74 2.50 -8.59
CA THR A 77 10.43 3.52 -9.59
C THR A 77 9.64 4.67 -8.96
N THR A 78 9.78 5.86 -9.53
CA THR A 78 8.97 7.03 -9.23
C THR A 78 8.78 7.84 -10.49
N ASP A 79 7.70 8.58 -10.58
CA ASP A 79 7.38 9.52 -11.66
C ASP A 79 7.73 10.98 -11.30
N ALA A 80 8.26 11.23 -10.10
CA ALA A 80 8.53 12.56 -9.59
C ALA A 80 10.02 12.93 -9.71
N GLU A 81 10.31 14.09 -10.29
CA GLU A 81 11.69 14.62 -10.47
C GLU A 81 12.27 15.21 -9.17
N SER A 82 11.43 15.71 -8.26
CA SER A 82 11.87 16.36 -7.01
C SER A 82 12.11 15.38 -5.86
N VAL A 83 12.26 14.10 -6.16
CA VAL A 83 12.51 13.03 -5.18
C VAL A 83 13.65 12.14 -5.65
N THR A 84 14.55 11.78 -4.74
CA THR A 84 15.66 10.87 -5.04
C THR A 84 15.36 9.49 -4.45
N VAL A 85 15.00 8.55 -5.33
CA VAL A 85 14.70 7.16 -4.98
C VAL A 85 15.89 6.27 -5.41
N PRO A 86 16.37 5.37 -4.55
CA PRO A 86 17.36 4.38 -4.97
C PRO A 86 16.75 3.46 -6.06
N THR A 87 17.50 3.17 -7.09
CA THR A 87 17.03 2.33 -8.21
C THR A 87 16.74 0.91 -7.77
N THR A 88 17.51 0.42 -6.77
CA THR A 88 17.37 -0.94 -6.24
C THR A 88 17.55 -0.95 -4.73
N VAL A 89 16.91 -1.92 -4.09
CA VAL A 89 17.07 -2.24 -2.67
C VAL A 89 17.45 -3.71 -2.55
N ASP A 90 18.67 -3.95 -2.05
CA ASP A 90 19.22 -5.29 -1.92
C ASP A 90 18.84 -5.93 -0.59
N PHE A 91 18.40 -7.15 -0.62
CA PHE A 91 18.05 -7.97 0.54
C PHE A 91 18.99 -9.16 0.64
N ALA A 92 19.54 -9.39 1.82
CA ALA A 92 20.26 -10.61 2.12
C ALA A 92 19.30 -11.80 2.30
N ALA A 93 19.79 -13.02 2.18
CA ALA A 93 19.01 -14.21 2.53
C ALA A 93 18.55 -14.13 3.99
N GLY A 94 17.27 -14.44 4.24
CA GLY A 94 16.62 -14.32 5.56
C GLY A 94 16.06 -12.93 5.88
N GLU A 95 16.40 -11.91 5.10
CA GLU A 95 15.93 -10.54 5.34
C GLU A 95 14.57 -10.32 4.67
N ALA A 96 13.54 -9.99 5.47
CA ALA A 96 12.16 -9.88 5.01
C ALA A 96 11.68 -8.42 4.84
N LEU A 97 12.34 -7.45 5.50
CA LEU A 97 11.89 -6.06 5.56
C LEU A 97 13.09 -5.11 5.58
N LYS A 98 13.00 -4.02 4.83
CA LYS A 98 13.94 -2.90 4.87
C LYS A 98 13.24 -1.56 4.93
N GLU A 99 13.86 -0.64 5.66
CA GLU A 99 13.51 0.78 5.64
C GLU A 99 14.40 1.50 4.63
N VAL A 100 13.77 2.28 3.78
CA VAL A 100 14.44 3.07 2.74
C VAL A 100 14.15 4.53 2.97
N LYS A 101 15.21 5.31 3.16
CA LYS A 101 15.13 6.76 3.26
C LYS A 101 15.11 7.37 1.87
N ILE A 102 14.15 8.23 1.63
CA ILE A 102 13.93 8.90 0.35
C ILE A 102 14.03 10.40 0.58
N ALA A 103 15.00 11.03 -0.05
CA ALA A 103 15.19 12.46 -0.02
C ALA A 103 14.26 13.15 -1.02
N PHE A 104 13.69 14.27 -0.63
CA PHE A 104 12.87 15.13 -1.48
C PHE A 104 13.34 16.58 -1.39
N ASP A 105 12.94 17.40 -2.35
CA ASP A 105 13.24 18.84 -2.36
C ASP A 105 12.01 19.61 -2.83
N ILE A 106 11.35 20.29 -1.88
CA ILE A 106 10.23 21.20 -2.15
C ILE A 106 10.40 22.51 -1.36
N ALA A 107 9.89 23.60 -1.90
CA ALA A 107 9.95 24.89 -1.25
C ALA A 107 9.02 24.96 -0.02
N VAL A 108 9.39 25.79 0.96
CA VAL A 108 8.52 26.11 2.10
C VAL A 108 7.21 26.71 1.61
N GLY A 109 6.08 26.34 2.23
CA GLY A 109 4.75 26.76 1.84
C GLY A 109 4.14 25.96 0.69
N THR A 110 4.77 24.87 0.24
CA THR A 110 4.26 24.01 -0.83
C THR A 110 3.86 22.64 -0.33
N THR A 111 3.09 21.92 -1.15
CA THR A 111 2.71 20.52 -0.97
C THR A 111 3.10 19.73 -2.20
N ALA A 112 3.48 18.47 -2.00
CA ALA A 112 3.75 17.51 -3.07
C ALA A 112 3.26 16.13 -2.69
N SER A 113 2.96 15.30 -3.70
CA SER A 113 2.63 13.89 -3.52
C SER A 113 3.62 13.06 -4.31
N TYR A 114 4.24 12.08 -3.68
CA TYR A 114 5.24 11.20 -4.26
C TYR A 114 4.75 9.77 -4.27
N THR A 115 4.70 9.17 -5.45
CA THR A 115 4.39 7.75 -5.60
C THR A 115 5.67 6.97 -5.84
N ILE A 116 5.94 6.00 -4.97
CA ILE A 116 7.03 5.04 -5.11
C ILE A 116 6.41 3.70 -5.43
N ALA A 117 6.91 3.04 -6.46
CA ALA A 117 6.35 1.79 -6.94
C ALA A 117 7.42 0.70 -7.11
N ILE A 118 6.98 -0.55 -6.95
CA ILE A 118 7.71 -1.77 -7.30
C ILE A 118 7.14 -2.24 -8.63
N PRO A 119 7.96 -2.60 -9.63
CA PRO A 119 7.51 -3.18 -10.88
C PRO A 119 6.69 -4.46 -10.68
N GLU A 120 5.80 -4.75 -11.62
CA GLU A 120 4.86 -5.87 -11.52
C GLU A 120 5.57 -7.21 -11.36
N GLU A 121 6.70 -7.40 -12.05
CA GLU A 121 7.52 -8.62 -12.00
C GLU A 121 8.10 -8.92 -10.63
N ASP A 122 8.36 -7.90 -9.81
CA ASP A 122 8.87 -8.03 -8.45
C ASP A 122 7.77 -8.02 -7.40
N SER A 123 6.56 -7.62 -7.77
CA SER A 123 5.49 -7.32 -6.82
C SER A 123 4.80 -8.58 -6.29
N TYR A 124 4.31 -8.50 -5.05
CA TYR A 124 3.46 -9.50 -4.45
C TYR A 124 1.99 -9.21 -4.79
N VAL A 125 1.30 -10.17 -5.41
CA VAL A 125 -0.07 -9.99 -5.93
C VAL A 125 -1.10 -9.60 -4.86
N TYR A 126 -0.86 -9.98 -3.61
CA TYR A 126 -1.72 -9.63 -2.47
C TYR A 126 -1.15 -8.49 -1.61
N GLY A 127 -0.03 -7.89 -2.02
CA GLY A 127 0.59 -6.75 -1.37
C GLY A 127 0.35 -5.45 -2.13
N SER A 128 0.70 -4.33 -1.53
CA SER A 128 0.69 -3.05 -2.24
C SER A 128 1.95 -2.91 -3.09
N PRO A 129 1.83 -2.80 -4.43
CA PRO A 129 3.00 -2.57 -5.29
C PRO A 129 3.46 -1.12 -5.27
N LYS A 130 2.70 -0.20 -4.70
CA LYS A 130 3.02 1.22 -4.63
C LYS A 130 2.53 1.87 -3.34
N VAL A 131 3.20 2.94 -2.94
CA VAL A 131 2.79 3.82 -1.85
C VAL A 131 2.85 5.28 -2.33
N THR A 132 1.86 6.07 -1.96
CA THR A 132 1.85 7.52 -2.20
C THR A 132 1.97 8.23 -0.87
N VAL A 133 2.96 9.12 -0.77
CA VAL A 133 3.21 9.95 0.41
C VAL A 133 2.95 11.41 0.05
N ASN A 134 2.08 12.05 0.82
CA ASN A 134 1.73 13.46 0.70
C ASN A 134 2.61 14.26 1.67
N ILE A 135 3.32 15.23 1.16
CA ILE A 135 4.23 16.05 1.95
C ILE A 135 3.79 17.50 1.87
N LYS A 136 3.63 18.11 3.03
CA LYS A 136 3.45 19.55 3.21
C LYS A 136 4.72 20.11 3.85
N ARG A 137 5.35 21.11 3.22
CA ARG A 137 6.41 21.88 3.87
C ARG A 137 5.85 23.20 4.34
N ASP A 138 5.56 23.28 5.65
CA ASP A 138 4.87 24.43 6.27
C ASP A 138 5.85 25.48 6.76
N TYR A 139 5.34 26.66 7.09
CA TYR A 139 6.08 27.75 7.69
C TYR A 139 6.25 27.54 9.20
N THR A 140 7.34 28.04 9.76
CA THR A 140 7.44 28.24 11.20
C THR A 140 6.86 29.60 11.56
N TRP A 141 5.86 29.59 12.41
CA TRP A 141 5.18 30.80 12.86
C TRP A 141 5.77 31.30 14.17
N LEU A 142 6.17 32.56 14.21
CA LEU A 142 6.63 33.22 15.42
C LEU A 142 5.51 34.10 15.97
N ASN A 143 5.22 33.92 17.25
CA ASN A 143 4.31 34.85 17.94
C ASN A 143 5.10 36.10 18.38
N ILE A 144 4.74 37.25 17.85
CA ILE A 144 5.34 38.56 18.16
C ILE A 144 4.41 39.46 18.94
N GLY A 145 3.62 38.92 19.85
CA GLY A 145 2.65 39.67 20.64
C GLY A 145 1.21 39.47 20.16
N THR A 146 0.60 40.46 19.58
CA THR A 146 -0.78 40.40 19.07
C THR A 146 -0.88 39.85 17.66
N GLY A 147 0.23 39.51 17.00
CA GLY A 147 0.29 39.02 15.63
C GLY A 147 1.19 37.82 15.45
N TYR A 148 1.07 37.22 14.28
CA TYR A 148 1.94 36.14 13.80
C TYR A 148 2.48 36.52 12.44
N TYR A 149 3.73 36.13 12.14
CA TYR A 149 4.28 36.20 10.79
C TYR A 149 5.08 34.94 10.44
N ALA A 150 5.12 34.59 9.16
CA ALA A 150 5.94 33.51 8.67
C ALA A 150 7.32 34.07 8.28
N SER A 151 8.32 33.85 9.12
CA SER A 151 9.66 34.45 9.00
C SER A 151 10.35 34.15 7.66
N GLN A 152 10.04 33.04 7.02
CA GLN A 152 10.62 32.65 5.74
C GLN A 152 9.94 33.33 4.54
N LEU A 153 8.69 33.74 4.65
CA LEU A 153 7.98 34.41 3.58
C LEU A 153 8.31 35.90 3.49
N PHE A 154 8.46 36.56 4.66
CA PHE A 154 8.59 38.02 4.72
C PHE A 154 10.01 38.48 5.01
N GLY A 155 10.94 37.55 5.25
CA GLY A 155 12.29 37.88 5.64
C GLY A 155 12.39 38.47 7.07
N GLU A 156 13.55 38.93 7.40
CA GLU A 156 13.81 39.68 8.63
C GLU A 156 13.37 41.13 8.39
N GLY A 157 12.32 41.57 9.06
CA GLY A 157 12.03 42.97 9.04
C GLY A 157 10.63 43.37 8.60
N TRP A 158 9.69 43.06 9.43
CA TRP A 158 8.56 43.94 9.69
C TRP A 158 8.82 44.58 11.05
N ASP A 159 9.60 45.63 11.05
CA ASP A 159 9.76 46.57 12.16
C ASP A 159 8.51 47.48 12.26
#